data_67b729fa6a8ee452ffbb3b5ddc74d1ac
#
_entry.id   67b729fa6a8ee452ffbb3b5ddc74d1ac
#
_cell.length_a   1.000
_cell.length_b   1.000
_cell.length_c   1.000
_cell.angle_alpha   90.00
_cell.angle_beta   90.00
_cell.angle_gamma   90.00
#
_symmetry.space_group_name_H-M   'P 1'
#
loop_
_entity.id
_entity.type
_entity.pdbx_description
1 polymer ?
#
loop_
_entity_poly.entity_id
_entity_poly.type
_entity_poly.pdbx_seq_one_letter_code
_entity_poly.pdbx_strand_id
1 'polypeptide(L)'
;MGEGFTDTPQGGGRGGKHVPVLLKEAIDLLAVQRGRTYIDATVGLGGHSYEIARRLGARGHLIGLDKDPAALEMARQRLEPGQARFGPAAASGSPRAGEKDWPKITLFHASFTEIEDRLESAMAAGLLADLGVSSLQFADPLRGFSFQAEGPLDMRMNPQAELTAEQVVNHLDERRLAEVIYEFGEERRSRRIARAIVRSRPIHTTAQLADVISAAARPMKKRPFTDQAGPRRGAGFERIHPATRTFQALRIFVNRELDDLRALVHRAPQILVPGGRLVIISFHSLEDRIVKDALREGAKQGLYRVLTKKPVTPGEDEIDRNPRSRSAKLRAAERI
;
A
#
# COMPACT_ATOMS: atom_id res chain seq x y z
N MET A 1 -22.08 35.87 41.73
CA MET A 1 -21.59 36.24 40.39
C MET A 1 -20.20 35.65 40.26
N GLY A 2 -20.03 34.63 39.49
CA GLY A 2 -18.77 33.94 39.26
C GLY A 2 -19.00 32.96 38.12
N GLU A 3 -18.76 33.41 36.89
CA GLU A 3 -18.93 32.64 35.68
C GLU A 3 -17.83 31.62 35.58
N GLY A 4 -18.20 30.33 35.54
CA GLY A 4 -17.29 29.21 35.28
C GLY A 4 -17.06 29.08 33.78
N PHE A 5 -15.83 29.35 33.34
CA PHE A 5 -15.36 29.00 32.00
C PHE A 5 -15.13 27.48 31.94
N THR A 6 -15.95 26.78 31.16
CA THR A 6 -15.69 25.40 30.77
C THR A 6 -14.76 25.41 29.56
N ASP A 7 -13.53 25.02 29.81
CA ASP A 7 -12.50 24.85 28.79
C ASP A 7 -12.78 23.53 28.05
N THR A 8 -13.29 23.60 26.84
CA THR A 8 -13.49 22.46 25.94
C THR A 8 -12.16 22.22 25.22
N PRO A 9 -11.56 21.04 25.29
CA PRO A 9 -10.34 20.79 24.51
C PRO A 9 -10.69 20.75 23.02
N GLN A 10 -10.26 21.78 22.32
CA GLN A 10 -10.26 21.78 20.85
C GLN A 10 -9.28 20.72 20.37
N GLY A 11 -9.82 19.58 19.92
CA GLY A 11 -9.09 18.57 19.18
C GLY A 11 -8.61 19.12 17.84
N GLY A 12 -7.47 19.80 17.85
CA GLY A 12 -6.78 20.26 16.65
C GLY A 12 -6.24 19.08 15.87
N GLY A 13 -7.00 18.57 14.91
CA GLY A 13 -6.52 17.65 13.88
C GLY A 13 -5.43 18.34 13.07
N ARG A 14 -4.16 18.12 13.41
CA ARG A 14 -3.03 18.43 12.54
C ARG A 14 -3.17 17.56 11.31
N GLY A 15 -3.67 18.11 10.22
CA GLY A 15 -3.64 17.50 8.89
C GLY A 15 -2.19 17.19 8.52
N GLY A 16 -1.72 16.01 8.87
CA GLY A 16 -0.37 15.55 8.57
C GLY A 16 -0.21 15.53 7.05
N LYS A 17 0.73 16.31 6.52
CA LYS A 17 1.09 16.27 5.10
C LYS A 17 1.49 14.83 4.75
N HIS A 18 0.69 14.18 3.92
CA HIS A 18 1.03 12.85 3.42
C HIS A 18 2.29 12.95 2.57
N VAL A 19 3.38 12.37 3.06
CA VAL A 19 4.65 12.25 2.33
C VAL A 19 4.69 10.83 1.74
N PRO A 20 4.86 10.69 0.41
CA PRO A 20 5.01 9.37 -0.22
C PRO A 20 6.21 8.63 0.35
N VAL A 21 6.09 7.30 0.48
CA VAL A 21 7.15 6.45 1.03
C VAL A 21 8.29 6.30 0.02
N LEU A 22 9.55 6.42 0.49
CA LEU A 22 10.75 6.28 -0.35
C LEU A 22 10.71 7.16 -1.61
N LEU A 23 10.11 8.37 -1.51
CA LEU A 23 9.86 9.23 -2.66
C LEU A 23 11.14 9.53 -3.45
N LYS A 24 12.19 9.93 -2.75
CA LYS A 24 13.47 10.28 -3.38
C LYS A 24 14.07 9.07 -4.09
N GLU A 25 14.15 7.96 -3.40
CA GLU A 25 14.75 6.70 -3.88
C GLU A 25 13.97 6.14 -5.07
N ALA A 26 12.63 6.21 -5.02
CA ALA A 26 11.76 5.77 -6.11
C ALA A 26 11.97 6.59 -7.37
N ILE A 27 12.01 7.91 -7.25
CA ILE A 27 12.21 8.82 -8.38
C ILE A 27 13.62 8.72 -8.96
N ASP A 28 14.63 8.61 -8.10
CA ASP A 28 16.04 8.45 -8.53
C ASP A 28 16.23 7.14 -9.33
N LEU A 29 15.65 6.03 -8.85
CA LEU A 29 15.70 4.73 -9.53
C LEU A 29 14.83 4.68 -10.78
N LEU A 30 13.70 5.39 -10.80
CA LEU A 30 12.83 5.49 -11.97
C LEU A 30 13.51 6.29 -13.11
N ALA A 31 14.49 7.14 -12.78
CA ALA A 31 15.29 7.93 -13.71
C ALA A 31 14.45 8.71 -14.74
N VAL A 32 13.52 9.51 -14.25
CA VAL A 32 12.53 10.21 -15.09
C VAL A 32 13.19 11.11 -16.12
N GLN A 33 12.90 10.86 -17.40
CA GLN A 33 13.38 11.60 -18.58
C GLN A 33 12.29 12.50 -19.15
N ARG A 34 12.65 13.72 -19.50
CA ARG A 34 11.71 14.67 -20.14
C ARG A 34 11.17 14.15 -21.46
N GLY A 35 9.89 14.40 -21.71
CA GLY A 35 9.22 14.08 -22.97
C GLY A 35 8.89 12.61 -23.19
N ARG A 36 9.13 11.74 -22.20
CA ARG A 36 8.82 10.31 -22.27
C ARG A 36 7.48 10.00 -21.61
N THR A 37 7.01 8.77 -21.78
CA THR A 37 5.83 8.24 -21.11
C THR A 37 6.23 7.45 -19.87
N TYR A 38 5.53 7.70 -18.75
CA TYR A 38 5.68 6.97 -17.49
C TYR A 38 4.32 6.49 -16.98
N ILE A 39 4.33 5.39 -16.28
CA ILE A 39 3.14 4.78 -15.68
C ILE A 39 3.32 4.76 -14.18
N ASP A 40 2.31 5.27 -13.47
CA ASP A 40 2.11 5.05 -12.05
C ASP A 40 0.92 4.10 -11.88
N ALA A 41 1.22 2.85 -11.52
CA ALA A 41 0.22 1.79 -11.44
C ALA A 41 -0.64 1.87 -10.16
N THR A 42 -0.28 2.77 -9.24
CA THR A 42 -0.89 2.94 -7.91
C THR A 42 -0.86 4.41 -7.51
N VAL A 43 -1.61 5.23 -8.21
CA VAL A 43 -1.56 6.71 -8.08
C VAL A 43 -1.82 7.17 -6.64
N GLY A 44 -2.73 6.51 -5.93
CA GLY A 44 -3.15 6.91 -4.60
C GLY A 44 -3.53 8.38 -4.55
N LEU A 45 -2.93 9.13 -3.63
CA LEU A 45 -3.13 10.58 -3.52
C LEU A 45 -2.25 11.41 -4.46
N GLY A 46 -1.61 10.78 -5.46
CA GLY A 46 -0.82 11.45 -6.48
C GLY A 46 0.56 11.96 -6.03
N GLY A 47 1.12 11.42 -4.95
CA GLY A 47 2.38 11.90 -4.40
C GLY A 47 3.59 11.62 -5.29
N HIS A 48 3.79 10.38 -5.68
CA HIS A 48 4.82 9.95 -6.63
C HIS A 48 4.52 10.50 -8.02
N SER A 49 3.25 10.39 -8.46
CA SER A 49 2.77 10.92 -9.74
C SER A 49 3.12 12.40 -9.94
N TYR A 50 2.96 13.23 -8.89
CA TYR A 50 3.31 14.66 -8.95
C TYR A 50 4.81 14.87 -9.20
N GLU A 51 5.67 14.13 -8.51
CA GLU A 51 7.12 14.24 -8.69
C GLU A 51 7.59 13.71 -10.07
N ILE A 52 6.92 12.71 -10.62
CA ILE A 52 7.13 12.26 -12.00
C ILE A 52 6.70 13.36 -12.97
N ALA A 53 5.47 13.87 -12.84
CA ALA A 53 4.94 14.91 -13.73
C ALA A 53 5.82 16.16 -13.77
N ARG A 54 6.31 16.62 -12.63
CA ARG A 54 7.20 17.77 -12.51
C ARG A 54 8.50 17.63 -13.31
N ARG A 55 8.99 16.40 -13.53
CA ARG A 55 10.21 16.10 -14.27
C ARG A 55 9.98 15.86 -15.75
N LEU A 56 8.76 15.48 -16.13
CA LEU A 56 8.43 15.09 -17.50
C LEU A 56 8.41 16.26 -18.49
N GLY A 57 7.92 17.43 -18.07
CA GLY A 57 7.74 18.60 -18.95
C GLY A 57 6.66 18.39 -20.02
N ALA A 58 6.35 19.44 -20.79
CA ALA A 58 5.19 19.54 -21.68
C ALA A 58 5.02 18.43 -22.73
N ARG A 59 6.13 17.82 -23.17
CA ARG A 59 6.10 16.71 -24.14
C ARG A 59 5.96 15.33 -23.48
N GLY A 60 5.96 15.27 -22.15
CA GLY A 60 5.83 14.04 -21.41
C GLY A 60 4.39 13.58 -21.28
N HIS A 61 4.22 12.30 -20.96
CA HIS A 61 2.92 11.72 -20.64
C HIS A 61 3.01 10.88 -19.38
N LEU A 62 2.18 11.20 -18.39
CA LEU A 62 1.99 10.39 -17.21
C LEU A 62 0.63 9.68 -17.31
N ILE A 63 0.68 8.36 -17.22
CA ILE A 63 -0.49 7.51 -17.16
C ILE A 63 -0.59 6.97 -15.73
N GLY A 64 -1.71 7.22 -15.07
CA GLY A 64 -1.95 6.79 -13.70
C GLY A 64 -3.14 5.86 -13.58
N LEU A 65 -3.01 4.83 -12.74
CA LEU A 65 -4.09 3.89 -12.43
C LEU A 65 -4.30 3.82 -10.92
N ASP A 66 -5.54 3.68 -10.51
CA ASP A 66 -5.90 3.32 -9.14
C ASP A 66 -7.25 2.59 -9.13
N LYS A 67 -7.41 1.68 -8.17
CA LYS A 67 -8.68 0.97 -7.93
C LYS A 67 -9.70 1.81 -7.16
N ASP A 68 -9.23 2.86 -6.46
CA ASP A 68 -10.07 3.72 -5.63
C ASP A 68 -10.43 5.02 -6.36
N PRO A 69 -11.71 5.21 -6.75
CA PRO A 69 -12.14 6.42 -7.43
C PRO A 69 -11.96 7.68 -6.58
N ALA A 70 -12.07 7.57 -5.24
CA ALA A 70 -11.86 8.72 -4.35
C ALA A 70 -10.39 9.16 -4.31
N ALA A 71 -9.46 8.20 -4.33
CA ALA A 71 -8.03 8.49 -4.44
C ALA A 71 -7.70 9.17 -5.77
N LEU A 72 -8.26 8.67 -6.89
CA LEU A 72 -8.08 9.27 -8.23
C LEU A 72 -8.59 10.71 -8.31
N GLU A 73 -9.72 11.01 -7.66
CA GLU A 73 -10.23 12.39 -7.65
C GLU A 73 -9.28 13.35 -6.92
N MET A 74 -8.74 12.93 -5.77
CA MET A 74 -7.73 13.71 -5.05
C MET A 74 -6.43 13.85 -5.86
N ALA A 75 -6.01 12.78 -6.52
CA ALA A 75 -4.84 12.80 -7.41
C ALA A 75 -5.06 13.74 -8.60
N ARG A 76 -6.25 13.75 -9.21
CA ARG A 76 -6.60 14.67 -10.30
C ARG A 76 -6.42 16.13 -9.87
N GLN A 77 -7.00 16.50 -8.72
CA GLN A 77 -6.85 17.84 -8.16
C GLN A 77 -5.38 18.19 -7.88
N ARG A 78 -4.59 17.24 -7.39
CA ARG A 78 -3.17 17.44 -7.11
C ARG A 78 -2.32 17.60 -8.38
N LEU A 79 -2.70 16.93 -9.45
CA LEU A 79 -1.97 16.88 -10.72
C LEU A 79 -2.43 17.98 -11.70
N GLU A 80 -3.42 18.80 -11.34
CA GLU A 80 -3.81 19.95 -12.15
C GLU A 80 -2.69 21.00 -12.24
N PRO A 81 -2.44 21.57 -13.43
CA PRO A 81 -1.46 22.62 -13.59
C PRO A 81 -1.74 23.82 -12.66
N GLY A 82 -0.73 24.28 -11.94
CA GLY A 82 -0.84 25.45 -11.07
C GLY A 82 -1.31 25.17 -9.63
N GLN A 83 -1.77 23.96 -9.29
CA GLN A 83 -2.23 23.61 -7.93
C GLN A 83 -1.13 23.10 -6.98
N ALA A 84 0.11 23.55 -7.10
CA ALA A 84 1.24 23.15 -6.25
C ALA A 84 1.07 23.63 -4.78
N ARG A 85 0.01 23.18 -4.08
CA ARG A 85 -0.23 23.51 -2.66
C ARG A 85 0.33 22.48 -1.68
N PHE A 86 0.86 21.32 -2.13
CA PHE A 86 1.22 20.21 -1.27
C PHE A 86 2.58 19.61 -1.65
N GLY A 87 3.59 19.80 -0.81
CA GLY A 87 4.90 19.15 -0.92
C GLY A 87 6.02 19.94 -0.23
N PRO A 88 7.18 19.31 0.08
CA PRO A 88 8.33 20.04 0.63
C PRO A 88 8.84 21.17 -0.28
N ALA A 89 8.58 21.10 -1.60
CA ALA A 89 8.89 22.17 -2.56
C ALA A 89 8.05 23.44 -2.36
N ALA A 90 6.93 23.41 -1.66
CA ALA A 90 6.16 24.60 -1.32
C ALA A 90 6.92 25.52 -0.32
N ALA A 91 7.88 24.97 0.42
CA ALA A 91 8.72 25.70 1.37
C ALA A 91 10.03 26.23 0.75
N SER A 92 10.44 25.76 -0.43
CA SER A 92 11.75 26.06 -1.01
C SER A 92 11.75 27.15 -2.10
N GLY A 93 10.62 27.81 -2.37
CA GLY A 93 10.56 28.90 -3.35
C GLY A 93 10.93 28.52 -4.79
N SER A 94 10.95 27.23 -5.12
CA SER A 94 11.24 26.77 -6.48
C SER A 94 10.21 27.28 -7.47
N PRO A 95 10.62 27.77 -8.66
CA PRO A 95 9.69 28.34 -9.64
C PRO A 95 8.60 27.32 -9.98
N ARG A 96 7.35 27.78 -9.94
CA ARG A 96 6.20 27.03 -10.41
C ARG A 96 6.51 26.58 -11.84
N ALA A 97 6.51 25.27 -12.11
CA ALA A 97 6.45 24.82 -13.51
C ALA A 97 5.21 25.50 -14.10
N GLY A 98 5.42 26.45 -15.00
CA GLY A 98 4.31 27.17 -15.65
C GLY A 98 3.43 26.15 -16.34
N GLU A 99 2.15 26.42 -16.52
CA GLU A 99 1.18 25.58 -17.23
C GLU A 99 1.72 25.07 -18.59
N LYS A 100 2.61 25.83 -19.20
CA LYS A 100 3.26 25.51 -20.48
C LYS A 100 4.28 24.38 -20.43
N ASP A 101 4.78 24.00 -19.26
CA ASP A 101 5.78 22.90 -19.07
C ASP A 101 5.24 21.68 -18.31
N TRP A 102 3.92 21.54 -18.21
CA TRP A 102 3.28 20.41 -17.54
C TRP A 102 2.95 19.29 -18.54
N PRO A 103 3.16 18.01 -18.20
CA PRO A 103 2.93 16.90 -19.12
C PRO A 103 1.44 16.64 -19.33
N LYS A 104 1.13 15.83 -20.35
CA LYS A 104 -0.19 15.21 -20.46
C LYS A 104 -0.38 14.24 -19.28
N ILE A 105 -1.54 14.31 -18.60
CA ILE A 105 -1.92 13.41 -17.52
C ILE A 105 -3.16 12.63 -17.97
N THR A 106 -3.11 11.30 -17.84
CA THR A 106 -4.26 10.43 -18.08
C THR A 106 -4.45 9.53 -16.86
N LEU A 107 -5.60 9.60 -16.20
CA LEU A 107 -5.91 8.81 -15.02
C LEU A 107 -7.05 7.82 -15.34
N PHE A 108 -6.84 6.56 -14.98
CA PHE A 108 -7.80 5.48 -15.17
C PHE A 108 -8.24 4.89 -13.83
N HIS A 109 -9.56 4.76 -13.62
CA HIS A 109 -10.11 3.92 -12.57
C HIS A 109 -10.05 2.46 -13.03
N ALA A 110 -8.97 1.78 -12.69
CA ALA A 110 -8.68 0.43 -13.14
C ALA A 110 -7.66 -0.25 -12.23
N SER A 111 -7.64 -1.59 -12.25
CA SER A 111 -6.51 -2.35 -11.75
C SER A 111 -5.34 -2.25 -12.73
N PHE A 112 -4.12 -2.39 -12.23
CA PHE A 112 -2.96 -2.47 -13.11
C PHE A 112 -2.92 -3.76 -13.96
N THR A 113 -3.79 -4.74 -13.68
CA THR A 113 -3.99 -5.88 -14.58
C THR A 113 -4.65 -5.50 -15.91
N GLU A 114 -5.37 -4.36 -15.92
CA GLU A 114 -6.07 -3.84 -17.10
C GLU A 114 -5.21 -2.86 -17.92
N ILE A 115 -3.92 -2.75 -17.60
CA ILE A 115 -3.05 -1.71 -18.16
C ILE A 115 -2.91 -1.86 -19.68
N GLU A 116 -2.79 -3.10 -20.20
CA GLU A 116 -2.64 -3.35 -21.63
C GLU A 116 -3.90 -2.99 -22.41
N ASP A 117 -5.08 -3.24 -21.84
CA ASP A 117 -6.37 -2.90 -22.45
C ASP A 117 -6.60 -1.38 -22.54
N ARG A 118 -5.84 -0.61 -21.75
CA ARG A 118 -5.93 0.85 -21.66
C ARG A 118 -4.85 1.57 -22.45
N LEU A 119 -3.84 0.85 -22.95
CA LEU A 119 -2.70 1.41 -23.68
C LEU A 119 -2.69 0.93 -25.12
N GLU A 120 -3.17 1.75 -26.05
CA GLU A 120 -3.23 1.46 -27.49
C GLU A 120 -1.87 1.23 -28.17
N SER A 121 -0.75 1.28 -27.50
CA SER A 121 0.61 1.00 -27.99
C SER A 121 1.68 1.79 -27.22
N ALA A 122 1.44 2.11 -25.96
CA ALA A 122 2.39 2.93 -25.21
C ALA A 122 3.52 2.06 -24.65
N MET A 123 4.70 2.31 -25.17
CA MET A 123 5.94 1.81 -24.59
C MET A 123 6.41 2.82 -23.55
N ALA A 124 6.36 2.48 -22.29
CA ALA A 124 6.73 3.37 -21.19
C ALA A 124 8.23 3.35 -20.92
N ALA A 125 8.81 4.51 -20.64
CA ALA A 125 10.18 4.64 -20.18
C ALA A 125 10.35 4.29 -18.68
N GLY A 126 9.24 4.21 -17.95
CA GLY A 126 9.25 3.70 -16.58
C GLY A 126 7.86 3.36 -16.07
N LEU A 127 7.84 2.43 -15.11
CA LEU A 127 6.67 1.99 -14.39
C LEU A 127 6.97 1.98 -12.90
N LEU A 128 6.13 2.68 -12.13
CA LEU A 128 6.15 2.70 -10.68
C LEU A 128 4.91 1.98 -10.13
N ALA A 129 5.09 1.21 -9.07
CA ALA A 129 4.00 0.71 -8.24
C ALA A 129 4.36 0.87 -6.76
N ASP A 130 3.53 1.62 -6.01
CA ASP A 130 3.58 1.77 -4.55
C ASP A 130 2.43 0.95 -3.96
N LEU A 131 2.72 -0.29 -3.54
CA LEU A 131 1.71 -1.27 -3.20
C LEU A 131 1.04 -0.98 -1.85
N GLY A 132 -0.13 -1.58 -1.64
CA GLY A 132 -0.87 -1.52 -0.39
C GLY A 132 -1.97 -0.47 -0.38
N VAL A 133 -2.43 -0.13 0.83
CA VAL A 133 -3.56 0.80 1.03
C VAL A 133 -3.09 2.24 1.16
N SER A 134 -3.83 3.16 0.56
CA SER A 134 -3.58 4.59 0.70
C SER A 134 -3.81 5.05 2.16
N SER A 135 -3.19 6.18 2.53
CA SER A 135 -3.42 6.77 3.85
C SER A 135 -4.88 7.18 4.06
N LEU A 136 -5.58 7.56 2.99
CA LEU A 136 -7.00 7.90 3.03
C LEU A 136 -7.84 6.67 3.40
N GLN A 137 -7.65 5.55 2.70
CA GLN A 137 -8.37 4.30 2.96
C GLN A 137 -8.15 3.82 4.40
N PHE A 138 -6.92 3.94 4.89
CA PHE A 138 -6.58 3.49 6.24
C PHE A 138 -7.09 4.42 7.34
N ALA A 139 -7.21 5.72 7.05
CA ALA A 139 -7.67 6.73 8.02
C ALA A 139 -9.20 6.79 8.14
N ASP A 140 -9.92 6.34 7.12
CA ASP A 140 -11.38 6.33 7.11
C ASP A 140 -11.93 5.05 7.76
N PRO A 141 -12.56 5.15 8.96
CA PRO A 141 -13.14 3.97 9.62
C PRO A 141 -14.21 3.27 8.78
N LEU A 142 -14.95 4.01 7.93
CA LEU A 142 -16.01 3.46 7.09
C LEU A 142 -15.48 2.53 5.99
N ARG A 143 -14.19 2.57 5.69
CA ARG A 143 -13.55 1.68 4.73
C ARG A 143 -13.13 0.33 5.34
N GLY A 144 -13.09 0.19 6.66
CA GLY A 144 -12.83 -1.07 7.38
C GLY A 144 -11.41 -1.61 7.30
N PHE A 145 -10.42 -0.85 6.84
CA PHE A 145 -9.02 -1.30 6.75
C PHE A 145 -8.28 -1.33 8.09
N SER A 146 -8.79 -0.61 9.08
CA SER A 146 -8.19 -0.48 10.41
C SER A 146 -9.15 -0.97 11.49
N PHE A 147 -8.59 -1.52 12.56
CA PHE A 147 -9.32 -1.86 13.80
C PHE A 147 -9.01 -0.87 14.94
N GLN A 148 -8.31 0.22 14.67
CA GLN A 148 -8.05 1.29 15.65
C GLN A 148 -9.30 2.13 15.92
N ALA A 149 -10.18 2.21 14.96
CA ALA A 149 -11.52 2.77 15.08
C ALA A 149 -12.54 1.74 14.62
N GLU A 150 -13.73 1.76 15.21
CA GLU A 150 -14.81 0.88 14.80
C GLU A 150 -15.40 1.32 13.46
N GLY A 151 -15.58 0.36 12.57
CA GLY A 151 -16.18 0.57 11.26
C GLY A 151 -16.71 -0.75 10.67
N PRO A 152 -17.42 -0.72 9.55
CA PRO A 152 -17.88 -1.93 8.86
C PRO A 152 -16.71 -2.77 8.36
N LEU A 153 -16.90 -4.08 8.24
CA LEU A 153 -15.91 -5.00 7.65
C LEU A 153 -15.98 -4.95 6.12
N ASP A 154 -15.60 -3.82 5.52
CA ASP A 154 -15.62 -3.67 4.06
C ASP A 154 -14.29 -4.11 3.43
N MET A 155 -13.21 -3.39 3.65
CA MET A 155 -11.85 -3.61 3.14
C MET A 155 -11.71 -3.59 1.61
N ARG A 156 -12.70 -3.18 0.83
CA ARG A 156 -12.57 -3.05 -0.62
C ARG A 156 -11.77 -1.80 -1.00
N MET A 157 -10.77 -1.93 -1.84
CA MET A 157 -10.09 -0.77 -2.45
C MET A 157 -11.01 -0.11 -3.48
N ASN A 158 -11.65 -0.90 -4.34
CA ASN A 158 -12.72 -0.44 -5.20
C ASN A 158 -14.08 -0.66 -4.53
N PRO A 159 -14.82 0.41 -4.12
CA PRO A 159 -16.13 0.26 -3.48
C PRO A 159 -17.18 -0.42 -4.35
N GLN A 160 -16.97 -0.48 -5.67
CA GLN A 160 -17.89 -1.13 -6.62
C GLN A 160 -17.63 -2.65 -6.74
N ALA A 161 -16.55 -3.18 -6.15
CA ALA A 161 -16.29 -4.62 -6.12
C ALA A 161 -17.36 -5.33 -5.27
N GLU A 162 -17.68 -6.57 -5.62
CA GLU A 162 -18.75 -7.32 -4.95
C GLU A 162 -18.33 -7.86 -3.57
N LEU A 163 -17.10 -8.39 -3.45
CA LEU A 163 -16.65 -9.11 -2.28
C LEU A 163 -16.18 -8.17 -1.17
N THR A 164 -16.82 -8.23 0.01
CA THR A 164 -16.41 -7.49 1.22
C THR A 164 -15.72 -8.42 2.24
N ALA A 165 -14.96 -7.83 3.17
CA ALA A 165 -14.40 -8.61 4.28
C ALA A 165 -15.48 -9.21 5.18
N GLU A 166 -16.64 -8.56 5.31
CA GLU A 166 -17.80 -9.09 6.05
C GLU A 166 -18.31 -10.39 5.43
N GLN A 167 -18.44 -10.42 4.10
CA GLN A 167 -18.87 -11.63 3.40
C GLN A 167 -17.84 -12.75 3.56
N VAL A 168 -16.56 -12.45 3.45
CA VAL A 168 -15.47 -13.42 3.68
C VAL A 168 -15.54 -14.00 5.09
N VAL A 169 -15.64 -13.14 6.09
CA VAL A 169 -15.69 -13.52 7.51
C VAL A 169 -16.92 -14.34 7.84
N ASN A 170 -18.10 -13.99 7.29
CA ASN A 170 -19.36 -14.62 7.68
C ASN A 170 -19.74 -15.85 6.83
N HIS A 171 -19.26 -15.97 5.59
CA HIS A 171 -19.72 -17.03 4.68
C HIS A 171 -18.69 -18.09 4.32
N LEU A 172 -17.36 -17.80 4.37
CA LEU A 172 -16.39 -18.85 4.11
C LEU A 172 -16.45 -19.96 5.18
N ASP A 173 -16.31 -21.22 4.76
CA ASP A 173 -16.14 -22.33 5.71
C ASP A 173 -14.86 -22.20 6.54
N GLU A 174 -14.79 -22.89 7.71
CA GLU A 174 -13.67 -22.79 8.65
C GLU A 174 -12.32 -23.11 7.97
N ARG A 175 -12.31 -24.13 7.10
CA ARG A 175 -11.09 -24.59 6.44
C ARG A 175 -10.57 -23.53 5.48
N ARG A 176 -11.44 -23.02 4.59
CA ARG A 176 -11.06 -22.00 3.61
C ARG A 176 -10.65 -20.69 4.28
N LEU A 177 -11.35 -20.28 5.32
CA LEU A 177 -10.96 -19.10 6.11
C LEU A 177 -9.59 -19.28 6.78
N ALA A 178 -9.29 -20.47 7.30
CA ALA A 178 -7.98 -20.77 7.87
C ALA A 178 -6.86 -20.75 6.81
N GLU A 179 -7.14 -21.25 5.60
CA GLU A 179 -6.22 -21.19 4.46
C GLU A 179 -5.91 -19.73 4.08
N VAL A 180 -6.93 -18.88 3.93
CA VAL A 180 -6.78 -17.44 3.65
C VAL A 180 -5.92 -16.75 4.71
N ILE A 181 -6.20 -16.97 6.00
CA ILE A 181 -5.45 -16.36 7.10
C ILE A 181 -4.00 -16.86 7.13
N TYR A 182 -3.76 -18.12 6.80
CA TYR A 182 -2.42 -18.69 6.76
C TYR A 182 -1.61 -18.17 5.56
N GLU A 183 -2.19 -18.26 4.38
CA GLU A 183 -1.52 -17.94 3.11
C GLU A 183 -1.20 -16.45 2.99
N PHE A 184 -2.17 -15.58 3.27
CA PHE A 184 -2.03 -14.13 3.09
C PHE A 184 -1.62 -13.37 4.35
N GLY A 185 -1.79 -13.96 5.53
CA GLY A 185 -1.37 -13.37 6.80
C GLY A 185 -0.08 -13.94 7.37
N GLU A 186 0.45 -15.05 6.81
CA GLU A 186 1.55 -15.82 7.40
C GLU A 186 1.29 -16.12 8.90
N GLU A 187 -0.01 -16.30 9.30
CA GLU A 187 -0.43 -16.49 10.69
C GLU A 187 -0.51 -17.99 11.03
N ARG A 188 0.42 -18.44 11.85
CA ARG A 188 0.53 -19.86 12.26
C ARG A 188 -0.67 -20.39 13.05
N ARG A 189 -1.42 -19.49 13.69
CA ARG A 189 -2.62 -19.83 14.48
C ARG A 189 -3.90 -19.76 13.65
N SER A 190 -3.80 -19.72 12.33
CA SER A 190 -4.90 -19.50 11.39
C SER A 190 -6.11 -20.40 11.67
N ARG A 191 -5.90 -21.71 11.89
CA ARG A 191 -6.98 -22.67 12.19
C ARG A 191 -7.74 -22.33 13.48
N ARG A 192 -7.01 -21.87 14.51
CA ARG A 192 -7.61 -21.48 15.79
C ARG A 192 -8.39 -20.19 15.66
N ILE A 193 -7.86 -19.24 14.90
CA ILE A 193 -8.50 -17.96 14.62
C ILE A 193 -9.75 -18.18 13.77
N ALA A 194 -9.67 -18.93 12.67
CA ALA A 194 -10.81 -19.26 11.82
C ALA A 194 -11.95 -19.93 12.61
N ARG A 195 -11.62 -20.91 13.45
CA ARG A 195 -12.62 -21.56 14.33
C ARG A 195 -13.28 -20.57 15.29
N ALA A 196 -12.53 -19.64 15.87
CA ALA A 196 -13.08 -18.63 16.75
C ALA A 196 -14.02 -17.68 15.98
N ILE A 197 -13.63 -17.25 14.78
CA ILE A 197 -14.46 -16.42 13.91
C ILE A 197 -15.77 -17.13 13.57
N VAL A 198 -15.71 -18.39 13.09
CA VAL A 198 -16.92 -19.15 12.72
C VAL A 198 -17.88 -19.32 13.90
N ARG A 199 -17.37 -19.51 15.11
CA ARG A 199 -18.20 -19.63 16.33
C ARG A 199 -18.80 -18.30 16.80
N SER A 200 -18.23 -17.18 16.39
CA SER A 200 -18.65 -15.84 16.82
C SER A 200 -19.52 -15.11 15.76
N ARG A 201 -19.86 -15.79 14.68
CA ARG A 201 -20.74 -15.23 13.63
C ARG A 201 -22.14 -14.94 14.16
N PRO A 202 -22.80 -13.87 13.65
CA PRO A 202 -22.33 -12.93 12.64
C PRO A 202 -21.38 -11.87 13.23
N ILE A 203 -20.40 -11.42 12.43
CA ILE A 203 -19.44 -10.37 12.77
C ILE A 203 -19.57 -9.25 11.75
N HIS A 204 -19.86 -8.03 12.19
CA HIS A 204 -20.18 -6.90 11.32
C HIS A 204 -19.15 -5.79 11.37
N THR A 205 -18.40 -5.66 12.49
CA THR A 205 -17.49 -4.53 12.67
C THR A 205 -16.03 -4.97 12.82
N THR A 206 -15.14 -4.03 12.50
CA THR A 206 -13.69 -4.22 12.66
C THR A 206 -13.30 -4.49 14.11
N ALA A 207 -13.96 -3.82 15.07
CA ALA A 207 -13.72 -4.01 16.49
C ALA A 207 -14.12 -5.42 16.95
N GLN A 208 -15.32 -5.88 16.58
CA GLN A 208 -15.78 -7.24 16.89
C GLN A 208 -14.80 -8.30 16.38
N LEU A 209 -14.36 -8.16 15.12
CA LEU A 209 -13.39 -9.09 14.53
C LEU A 209 -12.05 -9.06 15.29
N ALA A 210 -11.53 -7.88 15.59
CA ALA A 210 -10.26 -7.73 16.31
C ALA A 210 -10.31 -8.35 17.71
N ASP A 211 -11.44 -8.23 18.43
CA ASP A 211 -11.65 -8.84 19.75
C ASP A 211 -11.67 -10.38 19.66
N VAL A 212 -12.41 -10.94 18.71
CA VAL A 212 -12.44 -12.39 18.47
C VAL A 212 -11.06 -12.95 18.19
N ILE A 213 -10.29 -12.27 17.30
CA ILE A 213 -8.92 -12.68 16.99
C ILE A 213 -8.01 -12.57 18.21
N SER A 214 -8.11 -11.48 18.95
CA SER A 214 -7.29 -11.24 20.14
C SER A 214 -7.54 -12.30 21.22
N ALA A 215 -8.79 -12.67 21.45
CA ALA A 215 -9.16 -13.76 22.35
C ALA A 215 -8.60 -15.11 21.88
N ALA A 216 -8.70 -15.39 20.58
CA ALA A 216 -8.17 -16.60 19.98
C ALA A 216 -6.63 -16.65 19.99
N ALA A 217 -5.94 -15.53 19.88
CA ALA A 217 -4.48 -15.47 19.83
C ALA A 217 -3.82 -15.59 21.22
N ARG A 218 -4.56 -15.47 22.32
CA ARG A 218 -4.00 -15.62 23.67
C ARG A 218 -3.36 -17.00 23.85
N PRO A 219 -2.15 -17.10 24.41
CA PRO A 219 -1.56 -18.39 24.73
C PRO A 219 -2.48 -19.13 25.70
N MET A 220 -2.79 -20.41 25.44
CA MET A 220 -3.40 -21.25 26.45
C MET A 220 -2.45 -21.25 27.66
N LYS A 221 -2.96 -20.92 28.89
CA LYS A 221 -2.21 -21.06 30.11
C LYS A 221 -1.73 -22.52 30.17
N LYS A 222 -0.44 -22.75 29.97
CA LYS A 222 0.15 -24.04 30.33
C LYS A 222 -0.10 -24.21 31.84
N ARG A 223 -0.63 -25.37 32.24
CA ARG A 223 -0.64 -25.76 33.65
C ARG A 223 0.77 -25.52 34.21
N PRO A 224 0.90 -25.00 35.44
CA PRO A 224 2.20 -24.79 36.03
C PRO A 224 2.89 -26.13 36.17
N PHE A 225 3.88 -26.39 35.36
CA PHE A 225 4.90 -27.37 35.64
C PHE A 225 6.08 -26.58 36.20
N THR A 226 6.35 -26.87 37.46
CA THR A 226 7.43 -26.45 38.36
C THR A 226 8.49 -25.46 37.86
N ASP A 227 8.74 -24.48 38.76
CA ASP A 227 9.83 -23.51 38.78
C ASP A 227 11.15 -23.98 38.15
N GLN A 228 11.56 -23.31 37.14
CA GLN A 228 12.92 -22.84 36.85
C GLN A 228 12.84 -21.94 35.59
N ALA A 229 12.33 -20.72 35.73
CA ALA A 229 12.38 -19.73 34.70
C ALA A 229 13.56 -18.80 34.95
N GLY A 230 14.65 -19.01 34.21
CA GLY A 230 15.71 -18.03 34.05
C GLY A 230 15.18 -16.71 33.47
N PRO A 231 15.92 -15.59 33.60
CA PRO A 231 15.45 -14.26 33.24
C PRO A 231 15.07 -14.19 31.73
N ARG A 232 13.79 -13.81 31.48
CA ARG A 232 13.28 -13.58 30.11
C ARG A 232 14.02 -12.39 29.50
N ARG A 233 15.01 -12.66 28.65
CA ARG A 233 15.61 -11.63 27.78
C ARG A 233 14.56 -11.14 26.77
N GLY A 234 14.39 -9.80 26.66
CA GLY A 234 13.71 -9.15 25.55
C GLY A 234 12.51 -8.29 25.94
N ALA A 235 12.70 -7.25 26.76
CA ALA A 235 11.87 -6.06 26.72
C ALA A 235 12.37 -5.19 25.56
N GLY A 236 11.50 -4.91 24.55
CA GLY A 236 11.89 -3.90 23.55
C GLY A 236 11.25 -4.00 22.17
N PHE A 237 10.60 -5.09 21.83
CA PHE A 237 9.81 -5.09 20.58
C PHE A 237 8.33 -4.89 20.90
N GLU A 238 7.77 -3.77 20.49
CA GLU A 238 6.32 -3.57 20.45
C GLU A 238 5.70 -4.78 19.74
N ARG A 239 4.94 -5.59 20.48
CA ARG A 239 4.32 -6.78 19.89
C ARG A 239 3.24 -6.31 18.93
N ILE A 240 3.42 -6.61 17.66
CA ILE A 240 2.39 -6.41 16.62
C ILE A 240 1.06 -6.95 17.15
N HIS A 241 0.00 -6.15 17.04
CA HIS A 241 -1.33 -6.54 17.50
C HIS A 241 -1.76 -7.86 16.86
N PRO A 242 -2.36 -8.81 17.58
CA PRO A 242 -2.70 -10.13 17.05
C PRO A 242 -3.60 -10.10 15.80
N ALA A 243 -4.47 -9.10 15.67
CA ALA A 243 -5.37 -8.95 14.53
C ALA A 243 -4.67 -8.50 13.25
N THR A 244 -3.48 -7.87 13.32
CA THR A 244 -2.82 -7.25 12.15
C THR A 244 -2.66 -8.22 10.98
N ARG A 245 -2.20 -9.45 11.25
CA ARG A 245 -1.99 -10.46 10.20
C ARG A 245 -3.28 -10.95 9.58
N THR A 246 -4.32 -11.10 10.38
CA THR A 246 -5.64 -11.53 9.87
C THR A 246 -6.28 -10.42 9.05
N PHE A 247 -6.19 -9.17 9.47
CA PHE A 247 -6.66 -8.01 8.69
C PHE A 247 -5.92 -7.89 7.38
N GLN A 248 -4.58 -8.04 7.38
CA GLN A 248 -3.78 -8.11 6.16
C GLN A 248 -4.26 -9.24 5.25
N ALA A 249 -4.50 -10.44 5.77
CA ALA A 249 -4.95 -11.58 4.99
C ALA A 249 -6.30 -11.33 4.31
N LEU A 250 -7.26 -10.80 5.06
CA LEU A 250 -8.58 -10.46 4.52
C LEU A 250 -8.49 -9.38 3.44
N ARG A 251 -7.70 -8.33 3.67
CA ARG A 251 -7.47 -7.24 2.72
C ARG A 251 -6.90 -7.77 1.40
N ILE A 252 -5.83 -8.57 1.49
CA ILE A 252 -5.18 -9.17 0.31
C ILE A 252 -6.17 -10.04 -0.46
N PHE A 253 -6.96 -10.85 0.24
CA PHE A 253 -7.92 -11.75 -0.37
C PHE A 253 -9.07 -11.00 -1.05
N VAL A 254 -9.68 -10.02 -0.37
CA VAL A 254 -10.79 -9.19 -0.89
C VAL A 254 -10.36 -8.45 -2.15
N ASN A 255 -9.15 -7.89 -2.17
CA ASN A 255 -8.68 -7.04 -3.25
C ASN A 255 -7.83 -7.77 -4.30
N ARG A 256 -7.60 -9.08 -4.15
CA ARG A 256 -6.76 -9.90 -5.04
C ARG A 256 -5.35 -9.32 -5.25
N GLU A 257 -4.78 -8.68 -4.20
CA GLU A 257 -3.57 -7.86 -4.31
C GLU A 257 -2.38 -8.62 -4.88
N LEU A 258 -2.16 -9.86 -4.44
CA LEU A 258 -1.01 -10.66 -4.92
C LEU A 258 -1.20 -11.20 -6.33
N ASP A 259 -2.43 -11.47 -6.77
CA ASP A 259 -2.70 -11.91 -8.15
C ASP A 259 -2.46 -10.77 -9.12
N ASP A 260 -2.93 -9.58 -8.76
CA ASP A 260 -2.69 -8.36 -9.52
C ASP A 260 -1.19 -8.06 -9.62
N LEU A 261 -0.46 -8.16 -8.48
CA LEU A 261 0.99 -7.96 -8.48
C LEU A 261 1.71 -8.96 -9.40
N ARG A 262 1.33 -10.24 -9.37
CA ARG A 262 1.90 -11.26 -10.28
C ARG A 262 1.65 -10.90 -11.74
N ALA A 263 0.43 -10.45 -12.07
CA ALA A 263 0.10 -10.01 -13.42
C ALA A 263 0.95 -8.79 -13.83
N LEU A 264 1.08 -7.79 -12.95
CA LEU A 264 1.90 -6.60 -13.22
C LEU A 264 3.35 -6.96 -13.55
N VAL A 265 4.02 -7.74 -12.68
CA VAL A 265 5.45 -8.07 -12.87
C VAL A 265 5.68 -8.96 -14.08
N HIS A 266 4.69 -9.78 -14.46
CA HIS A 266 4.73 -10.60 -15.68
C HIS A 266 4.60 -9.75 -16.95
N ARG A 267 3.76 -8.72 -16.93
CA ARG A 267 3.48 -7.84 -18.07
C ARG A 267 4.47 -6.69 -18.23
N ALA A 268 5.12 -6.27 -17.16
CA ALA A 268 6.04 -5.13 -17.17
C ALA A 268 7.11 -5.18 -18.29
N PRO A 269 7.72 -6.34 -18.65
CA PRO A 269 8.69 -6.40 -19.76
C PRO A 269 8.11 -6.02 -21.12
N GLN A 270 6.81 -6.28 -21.35
CA GLN A 270 6.14 -5.92 -22.62
C GLN A 270 5.78 -4.43 -22.68
N ILE A 271 5.50 -3.83 -21.52
CA ILE A 271 5.09 -2.43 -21.39
C ILE A 271 6.30 -1.49 -21.48
N LEU A 272 7.44 -1.89 -20.94
CA LEU A 272 8.64 -1.07 -20.86
C LEU A 272 9.45 -1.11 -22.15
N VAL A 273 9.94 0.04 -22.60
CA VAL A 273 10.96 0.12 -23.67
C VAL A 273 12.31 -0.44 -23.16
N PRO A 274 13.23 -0.87 -24.05
CA PRO A 274 14.61 -1.12 -23.64
C PRO A 274 15.21 0.10 -22.93
N GLY A 275 15.88 -0.11 -21.79
CA GLY A 275 16.36 0.94 -20.90
C GLY A 275 15.29 1.51 -19.97
N GLY A 276 14.03 1.12 -20.13
CA GLY A 276 12.92 1.51 -19.24
C GLY A 276 13.07 0.91 -17.83
N ARG A 277 12.53 1.61 -16.83
CA ARG A 277 12.70 1.29 -15.41
C ARG A 277 11.43 0.74 -14.79
N LEU A 278 11.54 -0.37 -14.07
CA LEU A 278 10.52 -0.90 -13.18
C LEU A 278 10.91 -0.62 -11.74
N VAL A 279 10.05 0.09 -10.99
CA VAL A 279 10.25 0.41 -9.58
C VAL A 279 9.02 -0.02 -8.80
N ILE A 280 9.20 -0.88 -7.79
CA ILE A 280 8.09 -1.39 -6.98
C ILE A 280 8.44 -1.22 -5.51
N ILE A 281 7.51 -0.62 -4.74
CA ILE A 281 7.54 -0.51 -3.29
C ILE A 281 6.56 -1.51 -2.71
N SER A 282 7.00 -2.37 -1.82
CA SER A 282 6.21 -3.39 -1.13
C SER A 282 6.25 -3.17 0.38
N PHE A 283 5.19 -3.57 1.11
CA PHE A 283 5.05 -3.33 2.54
C PHE A 283 5.03 -4.60 3.39
N HIS A 284 4.97 -5.77 2.76
CA HIS A 284 5.06 -7.04 3.48
C HIS A 284 5.85 -8.10 2.69
N SER A 285 6.17 -9.19 3.40
CA SER A 285 7.03 -10.28 2.92
C SER A 285 6.53 -10.96 1.65
N LEU A 286 5.22 -11.12 1.50
CA LEU A 286 4.63 -11.81 0.35
C LEU A 286 4.81 -11.00 -0.94
N GLU A 287 4.55 -9.69 -0.89
CA GLU A 287 4.80 -8.79 -2.02
C GLU A 287 6.28 -8.76 -2.40
N ASP A 288 7.16 -8.51 -1.42
CA ASP A 288 8.62 -8.45 -1.66
C ASP A 288 9.15 -9.75 -2.27
N ARG A 289 8.61 -10.90 -1.86
CA ARG A 289 8.98 -12.21 -2.41
C ARG A 289 8.59 -12.32 -3.88
N ILE A 290 7.36 -11.96 -4.25
CA ILE A 290 6.88 -12.00 -5.64
C ILE A 290 7.75 -11.08 -6.52
N VAL A 291 7.97 -9.84 -6.11
CA VAL A 291 8.80 -8.88 -6.87
C VAL A 291 10.23 -9.40 -7.01
N LYS A 292 10.86 -9.82 -5.90
CA LYS A 292 12.23 -10.35 -5.92
C LYS A 292 12.36 -11.52 -6.87
N ASP A 293 11.45 -12.47 -6.80
CA ASP A 293 11.55 -13.71 -7.58
C ASP A 293 11.26 -13.43 -9.07
N ALA A 294 10.31 -12.54 -9.40
CA ALA A 294 10.05 -12.11 -10.78
C ALA A 294 11.25 -11.37 -11.40
N LEU A 295 11.87 -10.43 -10.66
CA LEU A 295 13.04 -9.71 -11.17
C LEU A 295 14.26 -10.64 -11.36
N ARG A 296 14.44 -11.61 -10.46
CA ARG A 296 15.53 -12.61 -10.60
C ARG A 296 15.31 -13.54 -11.80
N GLU A 297 14.07 -13.98 -12.00
CA GLU A 297 13.73 -14.83 -13.14
C GLU A 297 13.86 -14.03 -14.46
N GLY A 298 13.33 -12.82 -14.52
CA GLY A 298 13.49 -11.95 -15.68
C GLY A 298 14.97 -11.62 -15.99
N ALA A 299 15.83 -11.52 -14.98
CA ALA A 299 17.27 -11.35 -15.21
C ALA A 299 17.92 -12.61 -15.81
N LYS A 300 17.53 -13.81 -15.41
CA LYS A 300 18.01 -15.08 -16.02
C LYS A 300 17.57 -15.20 -17.48
N GLN A 301 16.37 -14.70 -17.78
CA GLN A 301 15.82 -14.71 -19.15
C GLN A 301 16.37 -13.58 -20.03
N GLY A 302 17.28 -12.74 -19.52
CA GLY A 302 17.82 -11.58 -20.24
C GLY A 302 16.83 -10.43 -20.44
N LEU A 303 15.72 -10.41 -19.68
CA LEU A 303 14.69 -9.37 -19.76
C LEU A 303 15.05 -8.15 -18.91
N TYR A 304 15.76 -8.36 -17.81
CA TYR A 304 16.04 -7.32 -16.83
C TYR A 304 17.50 -7.28 -16.36
N ARG A 305 18.02 -6.08 -16.16
CA ARG A 305 19.16 -5.79 -15.32
C ARG A 305 18.67 -5.35 -13.95
N VAL A 306 18.86 -6.18 -12.92
CA VAL A 306 18.44 -5.86 -11.55
C VAL A 306 19.32 -4.74 -10.99
N LEU A 307 18.69 -3.63 -10.58
CA LEU A 307 19.38 -2.45 -10.03
C LEU A 307 19.57 -2.54 -8.52
N THR A 308 18.64 -3.19 -7.83
CA THR A 308 18.65 -3.34 -6.37
C THR A 308 18.87 -4.81 -5.98
N LYS A 309 20.11 -5.23 -5.75
CA LYS A 309 20.43 -6.60 -5.24
C LYS A 309 19.78 -6.85 -3.87
N LYS A 310 19.84 -5.85 -2.98
CA LYS A 310 19.07 -5.80 -1.72
C LYS A 310 17.97 -4.76 -1.87
N PRO A 311 16.81 -4.91 -1.22
CA PRO A 311 15.80 -3.87 -1.25
C PRO A 311 16.33 -2.60 -0.60
N VAL A 312 15.94 -1.45 -1.14
CA VAL A 312 16.12 -0.16 -0.47
C VAL A 312 15.03 -0.03 0.59
N THR A 313 15.39 0.40 1.78
CA THR A 313 14.50 0.57 2.93
C THR A 313 14.54 2.01 3.42
N PRO A 314 13.47 2.52 4.07
CA PRO A 314 13.45 3.86 4.62
C PRO A 314 14.53 4.06 5.67
N GLY A 315 15.08 5.27 5.73
CA GLY A 315 15.96 5.70 6.80
C GLY A 315 15.18 6.02 8.10
N GLU A 316 15.89 6.15 9.22
CA GLU A 316 15.30 6.44 10.54
C GLU A 316 14.46 7.74 10.51
N ASP A 317 14.97 8.80 9.91
CA ASP A 317 14.25 10.08 9.76
C ASP A 317 12.91 9.95 9.02
N GLU A 318 12.80 9.04 8.06
CA GLU A 318 11.55 8.80 7.35
C GLU A 318 10.60 7.99 8.22
N ILE A 319 11.10 6.97 8.91
CA ILE A 319 10.31 6.13 9.82
C ILE A 319 9.71 6.97 10.95
N ASP A 320 10.48 7.91 11.51
CA ASP A 320 10.02 8.80 12.58
C ASP A 320 8.90 9.74 12.11
N ARG A 321 9.02 10.26 10.88
CA ARG A 321 8.01 11.14 10.27
C ARG A 321 6.81 10.39 9.72
N ASN A 322 7.02 9.15 9.26
CA ASN A 322 6.00 8.28 8.68
C ASN A 322 6.20 6.83 9.15
N PRO A 323 5.69 6.45 10.34
CA PRO A 323 5.86 5.09 10.90
C PRO A 323 5.36 3.96 9.98
N ARG A 324 4.46 4.26 9.03
CA ARG A 324 3.96 3.29 8.05
C ARG A 324 5.03 2.89 7.02
N SER A 325 6.05 3.71 6.81
CA SER A 325 7.17 3.38 5.92
C SER A 325 8.07 2.27 6.47
N ARG A 326 8.06 1.99 7.77
CA ARG A 326 8.97 1.05 8.47
C ARG A 326 9.16 -0.29 7.76
N SER A 327 8.10 -0.85 7.18
CA SER A 327 8.15 -2.14 6.49
C SER A 327 8.38 -2.05 4.99
N ALA A 328 8.49 -0.84 4.45
CA ALA A 328 8.64 -0.62 3.02
C ALA A 328 9.96 -1.18 2.48
N LYS A 329 9.88 -1.77 1.30
CA LYS A 329 11.01 -2.33 0.56
C LYS A 329 10.86 -1.97 -0.90
N LEU A 330 11.79 -1.18 -1.41
CA LEU A 330 11.82 -0.80 -2.80
C LEU A 330 12.76 -1.70 -3.59
N ARG A 331 12.27 -2.22 -4.71
CA ARG A 331 13.07 -2.95 -5.71
C ARG A 331 12.95 -2.30 -7.07
N ALA A 332 14.07 -2.31 -7.81
CA ALA A 332 14.12 -1.75 -9.15
C ALA A 332 14.91 -2.63 -10.11
N ALA A 333 14.47 -2.61 -11.36
CA ALA A 333 15.16 -3.23 -12.49
C ALA A 333 15.05 -2.35 -13.73
N GLU A 334 15.94 -2.56 -14.68
CA GLU A 334 15.94 -1.95 -15.99
C GLU A 334 15.66 -3.01 -17.05
N ARG A 335 14.78 -2.70 -17.99
CA ARG A 335 14.49 -3.52 -19.17
C ARG A 335 15.71 -3.51 -20.12
N ILE A 336 16.20 -4.71 -20.48
CA ILE A 336 17.31 -4.86 -21.45
C ILE A 336 16.78 -4.85 -22.88
#